data_f6f3a42cc9d2dcc1ee258a8c1b21f4ac
#
_entry.id   f6f3a42cc9d2dcc1ee258a8c1b21f4ac
#
_cell.length_a   1.000
_cell.length_b   1.000
_cell.length_c   1.000
_cell.angle_alpha   90.00
_cell.angle_beta   90.00
_cell.angle_gamma   90.00
#
_symmetry.space_group_name_H-M   'P 1'
#
loop_
_entity.id
_entity.type
_entity.pdbx_description
1 polymer ?
#
loop_
_entity_poly.entity_id
_entity_poly.type
_entity_poly.pdbx_seq_one_letter_code
_entity_poly.pdbx_strand_id
1 'polypeptide(L)' 'MINKTAKESIKSIIGHRYAYIIQKELNDSNEYNKDGESYSTGHITNVMNGEKHDIIEAAIYRVVENRLEIQ' A
#
# COMPACT_ATOMS: atom_id res chain seq x y z
N MET A 1 -3.38 9.63 -6.14
CA MET A 1 -4.01 8.54 -6.92
C MET A 1 -2.95 7.80 -7.72
N ILE A 2 -3.01 6.48 -7.68
CA ILE A 2 -2.02 5.63 -8.36
C ILE A 2 -2.49 5.33 -9.77
N ASN A 3 -1.70 5.71 -10.78
CA ASN A 3 -2.03 5.39 -12.16
C ASN A 3 -1.47 4.02 -12.55
N LYS A 4 -1.80 3.56 -13.76
CA LYS A 4 -1.40 2.24 -14.23
C LYS A 4 0.13 2.04 -14.24
N THR A 5 0.86 3.04 -14.69
CA THR A 5 2.34 2.97 -14.75
C THR A 5 2.92 2.86 -13.35
N ALA A 6 2.44 3.67 -12.41
CA ALA A 6 2.88 3.63 -11.02
C ALA A 6 2.54 2.28 -10.39
N LYS A 7 1.34 1.76 -10.65
CA LYS A 7 0.91 0.46 -10.15
C LYS A 7 1.87 -0.65 -10.58
N GLU A 8 2.23 -0.69 -11.85
CA GLU A 8 3.14 -1.71 -12.37
C GLU A 8 4.52 -1.61 -11.74
N SER A 9 5.04 -0.39 -11.58
CA SER A 9 6.32 -0.16 -10.92
C SER A 9 6.28 -0.62 -9.46
N ILE A 10 5.22 -0.29 -8.74
CA ILE A 10 5.06 -0.67 -7.34
C ILE A 10 4.99 -2.19 -7.20
N LYS A 11 4.22 -2.86 -8.04
CA LYS A 11 4.13 -4.32 -8.05
C LYS A 11 5.48 -4.97 -8.34
N SER A 12 6.25 -4.39 -9.22
CA SER A 12 7.59 -4.89 -9.54
C SER A 12 8.52 -4.80 -8.34
N ILE A 13 8.39 -3.75 -7.55
CA ILE A 13 9.25 -3.53 -6.38
C ILE A 13 8.79 -4.36 -5.18
N ILE A 14 7.50 -4.40 -4.89
CA ILE A 14 6.96 -5.08 -3.71
C ILE A 14 6.66 -6.55 -3.96
N GLY A 15 6.18 -6.89 -5.16
CA GLY A 15 5.84 -8.26 -5.53
C GLY A 15 4.34 -8.52 -5.52
N HIS A 16 3.96 -9.78 -5.76
CA HIS A 16 2.56 -10.18 -5.89
C HIS A 16 1.75 -10.03 -4.61
N ARG A 17 2.40 -10.10 -3.46
CA ARG A 17 1.73 -10.00 -2.16
C ARG A 17 1.69 -8.58 -1.63
N TYR A 18 1.70 -7.61 -2.51
CA TYR A 18 1.74 -6.20 -2.12
C TYR A 18 0.63 -5.83 -1.14
N ALA A 19 -0.58 -6.36 -1.32
CA ALA A 19 -1.71 -6.00 -0.45
C ALA A 19 -1.45 -6.42 1.00
N TYR A 20 -0.93 -7.61 1.22
CA TYR A 20 -0.62 -8.08 2.57
C TYR A 20 0.54 -7.32 3.19
N ILE A 21 1.54 -7.01 2.40
CA ILE A 21 2.71 -6.26 2.85
C ILE A 21 2.31 -4.85 3.26
N ILE A 22 1.46 -4.20 2.47
CA ILE A 22 0.98 -2.86 2.76
C ILE A 22 0.06 -2.88 3.99
N GLN A 23 -0.79 -3.90 4.11
CA GLN A 23 -1.64 -4.07 5.28
C GLN A 23 -0.79 -4.17 6.55
N LYS A 24 0.28 -4.94 6.51
CA LYS A 24 1.21 -5.06 7.64
C LYS A 24 1.84 -3.72 7.97
N GLU A 25 2.26 -2.96 6.97
CA GLU A 25 2.82 -1.62 7.18
C GLU A 25 1.83 -0.70 7.88
N LEU A 26 0.57 -0.72 7.45
CA LEU A 26 -0.48 0.08 8.07
C LEU A 26 -0.70 -0.31 9.52
N ASN A 27 -0.75 -1.61 9.81
CA ASN A 27 -0.93 -2.11 11.18
C ASN A 27 0.27 -1.75 12.06
N ASP A 28 1.47 -1.90 11.55
CA ASP A 28 2.70 -1.58 12.29
C ASP A 28 2.80 -0.08 12.59
N SER A 29 2.18 0.75 11.76
CA SER A 29 2.15 2.19 11.94
C SER A 29 0.92 2.67 12.71
N ASN A 30 0.13 1.74 13.25
CA ASN A 30 -1.11 2.03 13.99
C ASN A 30 -2.12 2.85 13.16
N GLU A 31 -2.16 2.59 11.86
CA GLU A 31 -3.09 3.25 10.96
C GLU A 31 -4.25 2.32 10.65
N TYR A 32 -5.43 2.67 11.14
CA TYR A 32 -6.64 1.86 11.02
C TYR A 32 -7.72 2.64 10.30
N ASN A 33 -8.76 1.93 9.83
CA ASN A 33 -9.89 2.59 9.21
C ASN A 33 -10.73 3.35 10.25
N LYS A 34 -11.77 4.04 9.80
CA LYS A 34 -12.62 4.86 10.69
C LYS A 34 -13.30 4.06 11.80
N ASP A 35 -13.42 2.74 11.63
CA ASP A 35 -14.01 1.85 12.63
C ASP A 35 -12.97 1.26 13.59
N GLY A 36 -11.71 1.67 13.45
CA GLY A 36 -10.63 1.17 14.30
C GLY A 36 -10.11 -0.20 13.91
N GLU A 37 -10.44 -0.67 12.72
CA GLU A 37 -10.02 -1.97 12.23
C GLU A 37 -8.97 -1.85 11.13
N SER A 38 -8.24 -2.94 10.87
CA SER A 38 -7.28 -2.98 9.78
C SER A 38 -7.94 -2.71 8.44
N TYR A 39 -7.26 -1.98 7.57
CA TYR A 39 -7.70 -1.85 6.19
C TYR A 39 -7.67 -3.22 5.53
N SER A 40 -8.72 -3.58 4.81
CA SER A 40 -8.78 -4.87 4.13
C SER A 40 -7.83 -4.91 2.93
N THR A 41 -7.38 -6.11 2.57
CA THR A 41 -6.57 -6.29 1.37
C THR A 41 -7.34 -5.86 0.12
N GLY A 42 -8.66 -6.07 0.11
CA GLY A 42 -9.51 -5.61 -0.98
C GLY A 42 -9.49 -4.09 -1.15
N HIS A 43 -9.55 -3.36 -0.04
CA HIS A 43 -9.47 -1.90 -0.07
C HIS A 43 -8.10 -1.43 -0.58
N ILE A 44 -7.04 -2.07 -0.12
CA ILE A 44 -5.68 -1.76 -0.57
C ILE A 44 -5.55 -2.02 -2.08
N THR A 45 -6.10 -3.12 -2.56
CA THR A 45 -6.12 -3.44 -3.99
C THR A 45 -6.85 -2.37 -4.79
N ASN A 46 -7.98 -1.87 -4.27
CA ASN A 46 -8.73 -0.80 -4.93
C ASN A 46 -7.89 0.48 -5.04
N VAL A 47 -7.13 0.80 -4.00
CA VAL A 47 -6.24 1.98 -4.03
C VAL A 47 -5.14 1.78 -5.05
N MET A 48 -4.58 0.57 -5.15
CA MET A 48 -3.60 0.24 -6.19
C MET A 48 -4.19 0.37 -7.59
N ASN A 49 -5.50 0.16 -7.73
CA ASN A 49 -6.20 0.29 -9.01
C ASN A 49 -6.69 1.73 -9.29
N GLY A 50 -6.32 2.69 -8.44
CA GLY A 50 -6.57 4.10 -8.71
C GLY A 50 -7.55 4.80 -7.77
N GLU A 51 -8.11 4.11 -6.79
CA GLU A 51 -8.95 4.77 -5.80
C GLU A 51 -8.08 5.70 -4.95
N LYS A 52 -8.54 6.92 -4.73
CA LYS A 52 -7.79 7.87 -3.93
C LYS A 52 -7.94 7.56 -2.43
N HIS A 53 -6.82 7.45 -1.73
CA HIS A 53 -6.83 7.25 -0.27
C HIS A 53 -5.47 7.65 0.30
N ASP A 54 -5.41 8.82 0.91
CA ASP A 54 -4.14 9.43 1.33
C ASP A 54 -3.32 8.53 2.27
N ILE A 55 -3.97 7.89 3.24
CA ILE A 55 -3.28 7.06 4.23
C ILE A 55 -2.70 5.81 3.58
N ILE A 56 -3.49 5.12 2.78
CA ILE A 56 -3.04 3.89 2.11
C ILE A 56 -1.97 4.20 1.08
N GLU A 57 -2.13 5.28 0.32
CA GLU A 57 -1.11 5.69 -0.66
C GLU A 57 0.21 6.01 0.02
N ALA A 58 0.17 6.72 1.16
CA ALA A 58 1.38 7.02 1.93
C ALA A 58 2.07 5.75 2.40
N ALA A 59 1.31 4.76 2.86
CA ALA A 59 1.86 3.47 3.29
C ALA A 59 2.52 2.73 2.13
N ILE A 60 1.88 2.75 0.96
CA ILE A 60 2.44 2.14 -0.25
C ILE A 60 3.81 2.74 -0.57
N TYR A 61 3.92 4.06 -0.55
CA TYR A 61 5.18 4.73 -0.86
C TYR A 61 6.25 4.49 0.22
N ARG A 62 5.86 4.37 1.49
CA ARG A 62 6.82 4.01 2.54
C ARG A 62 7.42 2.62 2.30
N VAL A 63 6.59 1.65 1.93
CA VAL A 63 7.06 0.30 1.64
C VAL A 63 7.99 0.31 0.43
N VAL A 64 7.63 1.02 -0.63
CA VAL A 64 8.47 1.16 -1.82
C VAL A 64 9.82 1.75 -1.45
N GLU A 65 9.82 2.83 -0.69
CA GLU A 65 11.04 3.51 -0.28
C GLU A 65 11.95 2.60 0.55
N ASN A 66 11.37 1.89 1.51
CA ASN A 66 12.12 0.93 2.34
C ASN A 66 12.77 -0.16 1.50
N ARG A 67 12.06 -0.66 0.50
CA ARG A 67 12.60 -1.70 -0.37
C ARG A 67 13.74 -1.19 -1.23
N LEU A 68 13.65 0.04 -1.70
CA LEU A 68 14.71 0.65 -2.50
C LEU A 68 15.97 0.94 -1.67
N GLU A 69 15.80 1.28 -0.40
CA GLU A 69 16.92 1.54 0.50
C GLU A 69 17.70 0.29 0.88
N ILE A 70 17.03 -0.86 0.90
CA ILE A 70 17.67 -2.13 1.29
C ILE A 70 18.55 -2.70 0.18
N GLN A 71 18.34 -2.30 -1.04
CA GLN A 71 19.11 -2.80 -2.19
C GLN A 71 20.51 -2.21 -2.28
#